data_439420ae0b845b15f328c6af623cf3d1
#
_entry.id   439420ae0b845b15f328c6af623cf3d1
#
_cell.length_a   1.000
_cell.length_b   1.000
_cell.length_c   1.000
_cell.angle_alpha   90.00
_cell.angle_beta   90.00
_cell.angle_gamma   90.00
#
_symmetry.space_group_name_H-M   'P 1'
#
loop_
_entity.id
_entity.type
_entity.pdbx_description
1 polymer ?
#
loop_
_entity_poly.entity_id
_entity_poly.type
_entity_poly.pdbx_seq_one_letter_code
_entity_poly.pdbx_strand_id
1 'polypeptide(L)'
;MINLTKKPFSLSKEDIEWVENTKSAMTVEEKIGQLFVPIGYSGDPDYLQNVMLAHHIGGIMYRCGESTEMQQTHRYLQEHSKIPLLIGANLEDGGCGIATDGTQYGKQMQVAATGDVEDAYRLGKVSCSEGAAVGCNWAFAPVVDIDRNWRNPITNVRTYGDDPQKVLNCGLNYMKAAKEENVLVAIKHFPGDGCDEVDQHILTSVNNLSCEEWDETYGKIYGGLIEAGAQTVMVGHIAQPAYQKMYNPDFPDKLVPASLSPELLKGLLRKKLGFNGLIVTDSTCMVGFSCAMEREKAVPYAIESGCDMFLFNKDLDEDYHYMLNGYKQGILSEQRLDEAVTRILATKASLGLHKKAKSDIVPEKEALEVLRTDEHVTWAKNSANKAVTLVKDTEHILPIDPRKTKKVLLEIMGDFPSNERVLESFRSRLVKEGFDVTVYEKENFETAKFDVETFKSSYDLVIYIGNVENASNKVTNRLSWYTFWGNGNNVPWFTAERPVIFISLANPYHLIDVPMIKTYINGYSNSEYVIEAVVEKIMGRSRFEGKTPVDPFCGKEYLKW
;
A
#
# COMPACT_ATOMS: atom_id res chain seq x y z
N MET A 1 1.88 15.12 -27.89
CA MET A 1 3.16 15.80 -27.56
C MET A 1 3.20 16.07 -26.06
N ILE A 2 4.35 15.87 -25.42
CA ILE A 2 4.60 16.18 -24.01
C ILE A 2 4.57 17.71 -23.82
N ASN A 3 3.82 18.19 -22.84
CA ASN A 3 3.77 19.61 -22.57
C ASN A 3 4.45 19.92 -21.24
N LEU A 4 5.69 20.36 -21.28
CA LEU A 4 6.52 20.63 -20.10
C LEU A 4 6.12 21.90 -19.33
N THR A 5 5.37 22.81 -19.96
CA THR A 5 4.91 24.05 -19.32
C THR A 5 3.59 23.89 -18.56
N LYS A 6 2.88 22.75 -18.78
CA LYS A 6 1.62 22.42 -18.10
C LYS A 6 1.82 21.46 -16.95
N LYS A 7 0.79 21.34 -16.11
CA LYS A 7 0.71 20.29 -15.07
C LYS A 7 0.99 18.92 -15.67
N PRO A 8 1.64 18.03 -14.92
CA PRO A 8 2.13 18.23 -13.56
C PRO A 8 3.52 18.88 -13.50
N PHE A 9 4.23 19.05 -14.62
CA PHE A 9 5.60 19.53 -14.66
C PHE A 9 5.73 21.00 -14.34
N SER A 10 4.97 21.88 -15.05
CA SER A 10 4.97 23.35 -14.87
C SER A 10 6.36 23.98 -14.87
N LEU A 11 7.24 23.51 -15.78
CA LEU A 11 8.64 23.89 -15.85
C LEU A 11 8.84 25.32 -16.38
N SER A 12 9.84 26.00 -15.83
CA SER A 12 10.37 27.24 -16.39
C SER A 12 11.12 26.99 -17.71
N LYS A 13 11.45 28.06 -18.41
CA LYS A 13 12.26 27.97 -19.62
C LYS A 13 13.64 27.34 -19.35
N GLU A 14 14.29 27.72 -18.25
CA GLU A 14 15.59 27.20 -17.84
C GLU A 14 15.52 25.69 -17.51
N ASP A 15 14.45 25.26 -16.83
CA ASP A 15 14.24 23.84 -16.54
C ASP A 15 14.06 23.01 -17.82
N ILE A 16 13.33 23.56 -18.80
CA ILE A 16 13.14 22.92 -20.11
C ILE A 16 14.46 22.84 -20.87
N GLU A 17 15.26 23.91 -20.88
CA GLU A 17 16.59 23.91 -21.48
C GLU A 17 17.50 22.87 -20.85
N TRP A 18 17.45 22.71 -19.50
CA TRP A 18 18.19 21.63 -18.83
C TRP A 18 17.75 20.24 -19.29
N VAL A 19 16.42 19.99 -19.38
CA VAL A 19 15.87 18.71 -19.85
C VAL A 19 16.36 18.37 -21.25
N GLU A 20 16.24 19.31 -22.19
CA GLU A 20 16.62 19.07 -23.59
C GLU A 20 18.16 18.90 -23.77
N ASN A 21 18.96 19.74 -23.10
CA ASN A 21 20.42 19.64 -23.16
C ASN A 21 20.91 18.34 -22.52
N THR A 22 20.36 17.95 -21.38
CA THR A 22 20.73 16.70 -20.69
C THR A 22 20.39 15.51 -21.55
N LYS A 23 19.16 15.43 -22.09
CA LYS A 23 18.73 14.35 -22.98
C LYS A 23 19.61 14.24 -24.24
N SER A 24 19.94 15.38 -24.84
CA SER A 24 20.75 15.42 -26.07
C SER A 24 22.21 15.00 -25.84
N ALA A 25 22.72 15.17 -24.63
CA ALA A 25 24.08 14.76 -24.24
C ALA A 25 24.18 13.28 -23.83
N MET A 26 23.06 12.57 -23.67
CA MET A 26 23.03 11.17 -23.26
C MET A 26 23.29 10.22 -24.42
N THR A 27 24.07 9.17 -24.15
CA THR A 27 24.15 8.00 -25.04
C THR A 27 22.86 7.17 -24.96
N VAL A 28 22.69 6.23 -25.87
CA VAL A 28 21.54 5.29 -25.84
C VAL A 28 21.56 4.46 -24.57
N GLU A 29 22.73 4.01 -24.15
CA GLU A 29 22.94 3.23 -22.93
C GLU A 29 22.53 4.02 -21.68
N GLU A 30 22.89 5.28 -21.59
CA GLU A 30 22.47 6.17 -20.50
C GLU A 30 20.95 6.42 -20.53
N LYS A 31 20.34 6.61 -21.68
CA LYS A 31 18.90 6.76 -21.83
C LYS A 31 18.16 5.50 -21.39
N ILE A 32 18.64 4.32 -21.77
CA ILE A 32 18.11 3.03 -21.35
C ILE A 32 18.18 2.88 -19.83
N GLY A 33 19.33 3.21 -19.22
CA GLY A 33 19.50 3.16 -17.76
C GLY A 33 18.48 4.00 -17.01
N GLN A 34 18.14 5.20 -17.53
CA GLN A 34 17.15 6.07 -16.87
C GLN A 34 15.75 5.45 -16.77
N LEU A 35 15.44 4.44 -17.56
CA LEU A 35 14.14 3.77 -17.50
C LEU A 35 13.98 2.89 -16.25
N PHE A 36 15.06 2.51 -15.56
CA PHE A 36 15.03 1.53 -14.50
C PHE A 36 14.94 2.13 -13.10
N VAL A 37 14.11 1.45 -12.26
CA VAL A 37 13.98 1.70 -10.83
C VAL A 37 14.13 0.35 -10.09
N PRO A 38 15.36 -0.11 -9.83
CA PRO A 38 15.61 -1.36 -9.11
C PRO A 38 15.29 -1.25 -7.61
N ILE A 39 15.25 -2.41 -6.93
CA ILE A 39 15.28 -2.49 -5.48
C ILE A 39 16.75 -2.58 -5.03
N GLY A 40 17.15 -1.70 -4.12
CA GLY A 40 18.42 -1.81 -3.43
C GLY A 40 18.34 -2.76 -2.24
N TYR A 41 19.38 -3.57 -2.06
CA TYR A 41 19.46 -4.58 -1.00
C TYR A 41 20.62 -4.36 -0.03
N SER A 42 21.55 -3.45 -0.34
CA SER A 42 22.73 -3.16 0.45
C SER A 42 23.11 -1.68 0.38
N GLY A 43 23.62 -1.14 1.49
CA GLY A 43 24.26 0.19 1.53
C GLY A 43 25.77 0.13 1.28
N ASP A 44 26.33 -1.04 0.94
CA ASP A 44 27.75 -1.20 0.65
C ASP A 44 28.17 -0.36 -0.57
N PRO A 45 29.22 0.49 -0.47
CA PRO A 45 29.64 1.37 -1.56
C PRO A 45 30.02 0.64 -2.85
N ASP A 46 30.65 -0.53 -2.77
CA ASP A 46 31.02 -1.31 -3.96
C ASP A 46 29.78 -1.85 -4.66
N TYR A 47 28.78 -2.32 -3.91
CA TYR A 47 27.49 -2.71 -4.45
C TYR A 47 26.78 -1.53 -5.12
N LEU A 48 26.73 -0.39 -4.45
CA LEU A 48 26.05 0.81 -4.99
C LEU A 48 26.72 1.29 -6.28
N GLN A 49 28.06 1.31 -6.31
CA GLN A 49 28.82 1.78 -7.48
C GLN A 49 28.77 0.78 -8.64
N ASN A 50 29.04 -0.48 -8.39
CA ASN A 50 29.28 -1.47 -9.44
C ASN A 50 28.00 -2.18 -9.90
N VAL A 51 26.96 -2.23 -9.07
CA VAL A 51 25.69 -2.88 -9.43
C VAL A 51 24.64 -1.84 -9.80
N MET A 52 24.43 -0.80 -8.99
CA MET A 52 23.36 0.16 -9.22
C MET A 52 23.76 1.27 -10.19
N LEU A 53 24.81 2.02 -9.87
CA LEU A 53 25.19 3.20 -10.65
C LEU A 53 25.84 2.87 -12.00
N ALA A 54 26.44 1.70 -12.15
CA ALA A 54 27.03 1.26 -13.43
C ALA A 54 26.01 1.20 -14.59
N HIS A 55 24.72 1.01 -14.27
CA HIS A 55 23.63 0.95 -15.25
C HIS A 55 22.98 2.32 -15.52
N HIS A 56 23.48 3.41 -14.95
CA HIS A 56 22.91 4.77 -15.10
C HIS A 56 21.43 4.87 -14.75
N ILE A 57 20.97 4.16 -13.70
CA ILE A 57 19.57 4.05 -13.31
C ILE A 57 18.88 5.40 -13.12
N GLY A 58 17.59 5.47 -13.43
CA GLY A 58 16.78 6.69 -13.30
C GLY A 58 16.25 6.93 -11.90
N GLY A 59 16.06 5.89 -11.13
CA GLY A 59 15.59 5.92 -9.75
C GLY A 59 15.95 4.64 -9.02
N ILE A 60 15.59 4.57 -7.74
CA ILE A 60 15.81 3.40 -6.89
C ILE A 60 14.78 3.37 -5.76
N MET A 61 14.49 2.19 -5.22
CA MET A 61 13.75 2.00 -3.98
C MET A 61 14.54 1.07 -3.06
N TYR A 62 14.49 1.33 -1.76
CA TYR A 62 14.99 0.40 -0.74
C TYR A 62 13.85 -0.24 0.06
N ARG A 63 14.10 -1.42 0.62
CA ARG A 63 13.31 -1.94 1.73
C ARG A 63 13.57 -1.10 2.97
N CYS A 64 12.62 -1.13 3.93
CA CYS A 64 12.76 -0.38 5.17
C CYS A 64 14.03 -0.77 5.94
N GLY A 65 14.76 0.21 6.44
CA GLY A 65 15.94 0.09 7.29
C GLY A 65 15.97 1.19 8.33
N GLU A 66 17.00 1.23 9.17
CA GLU A 66 17.20 2.33 10.12
C GLU A 66 17.37 3.67 9.40
N SER A 67 16.73 4.72 9.89
CA SER A 67 16.68 6.03 9.21
C SER A 67 18.05 6.60 8.88
N THR A 68 19.03 6.45 9.80
CA THR A 68 20.40 6.92 9.59
C THR A 68 21.11 6.17 8.48
N GLU A 69 20.90 4.85 8.38
CA GLU A 69 21.47 4.03 7.32
C GLU A 69 20.83 4.38 5.96
N MET A 70 19.52 4.52 5.92
CA MET A 70 18.80 4.89 4.71
C MET A 70 19.24 6.26 4.20
N GLN A 71 19.36 7.25 5.08
CA GLN A 71 19.81 8.60 4.70
C GLN A 71 21.22 8.58 4.12
N GLN A 72 22.16 7.86 4.75
CA GLN A 72 23.53 7.73 4.27
C GLN A 72 23.61 7.04 2.90
N THR A 73 22.86 5.96 2.72
CA THR A 73 22.79 5.23 1.46
C THR A 73 22.23 6.11 0.33
N HIS A 74 21.15 6.83 0.59
CA HIS A 74 20.55 7.72 -0.40
C HIS A 74 21.47 8.90 -0.74
N ARG A 75 22.20 9.44 0.25
CA ARG A 75 23.21 10.50 0.03
C ARG A 75 24.31 9.99 -0.88
N TYR A 76 24.90 8.82 -0.59
CA TYR A 76 25.93 8.23 -1.42
C TYR A 76 25.47 8.08 -2.88
N LEU A 77 24.27 7.57 -3.09
CA LEU A 77 23.69 7.39 -4.42
C LEU A 77 23.51 8.73 -5.17
N GLN A 78 23.02 9.77 -4.51
CA GLN A 78 22.84 11.09 -5.13
C GLN A 78 24.20 11.75 -5.47
N GLU A 79 25.17 11.64 -4.58
CA GLU A 79 26.50 12.24 -4.79
C GLU A 79 27.26 11.60 -5.96
N HIS A 80 27.09 10.29 -6.17
CA HIS A 80 27.84 9.54 -7.18
C HIS A 80 27.05 9.33 -8.49
N SER A 81 25.75 9.64 -8.55
CA SER A 81 24.98 9.56 -9.79
C SER A 81 25.29 10.73 -10.73
N LYS A 82 25.37 10.47 -12.04
CA LYS A 82 25.56 11.51 -13.07
C LYS A 82 24.36 12.45 -13.13
N ILE A 83 23.17 11.88 -13.12
CA ILE A 83 21.86 12.57 -13.13
C ILE A 83 21.16 12.24 -11.80
N PRO A 84 20.60 13.23 -11.07
CA PRO A 84 19.91 12.96 -9.80
C PRO A 84 18.89 11.85 -9.91
N LEU A 85 18.75 11.03 -8.86
CA LEU A 85 17.85 9.89 -8.83
C LEU A 85 16.47 10.25 -8.28
N LEU A 86 15.43 9.57 -8.80
CA LEU A 86 14.15 9.46 -8.13
C LEU A 86 14.27 8.35 -7.06
N ILE A 87 14.12 8.69 -5.80
CA ILE A 87 14.22 7.75 -4.67
C ILE A 87 12.82 7.48 -4.15
N GLY A 88 12.31 6.28 -4.45
CA GLY A 88 10.96 5.86 -4.12
C GLY A 88 10.85 5.11 -2.80
N ALA A 89 9.67 5.19 -2.15
CA ALA A 89 9.33 4.38 -0.99
C ALA A 89 7.81 4.11 -0.91
N ASN A 90 7.41 2.99 -0.27
CA ASN A 90 6.01 2.66 0.00
C ASN A 90 5.51 3.44 1.23
N LEU A 91 5.21 4.73 1.04
CA LEU A 91 4.77 5.63 2.10
C LEU A 91 3.23 5.58 2.29
N GLU A 92 2.66 4.35 2.37
CA GLU A 92 1.21 4.12 2.45
C GLU A 92 0.65 4.33 3.86
N ASP A 93 1.43 4.05 4.92
CA ASP A 93 0.97 3.98 6.30
C ASP A 93 1.89 4.67 7.32
N GLY A 94 2.70 5.61 6.85
CA GLY A 94 3.59 6.45 7.66
C GLY A 94 5.03 6.43 7.17
N GLY A 95 5.92 7.07 7.91
CA GLY A 95 7.37 7.07 7.65
C GLY A 95 8.00 5.68 7.78
N CYS A 96 7.35 4.76 8.52
CA CYS A 96 7.75 3.35 8.60
C CYS A 96 7.77 2.63 7.24
N GLY A 97 7.23 3.22 6.18
CA GLY A 97 7.35 2.72 4.81
C GLY A 97 8.76 2.74 4.24
N ILE A 98 9.71 3.42 4.90
CA ILE A 98 11.14 3.44 4.56
C ILE A 98 12.05 3.38 5.80
N ALA A 99 11.68 4.01 6.91
CA ALA A 99 12.44 4.06 8.14
C ALA A 99 11.79 3.17 9.22
N THR A 100 12.48 2.11 9.68
CA THR A 100 11.93 1.18 10.69
C THR A 100 11.65 1.87 12.02
N ASP A 101 12.38 2.93 12.31
CA ASP A 101 12.21 3.83 13.45
C ASP A 101 11.25 5.01 13.18
N GLY A 102 10.62 5.07 11.99
CA GLY A 102 9.60 6.04 11.62
C GLY A 102 8.23 5.79 12.26
N THR A 103 7.33 6.75 12.08
CA THR A 103 5.96 6.65 12.60
C THR A 103 5.15 5.64 11.79
N GLN A 104 4.58 4.62 12.46
CA GLN A 104 3.51 3.79 11.93
C GLN A 104 2.17 4.51 12.15
N TYR A 105 1.69 5.24 11.15
CA TYR A 105 0.45 6.01 11.28
C TYR A 105 -0.78 5.11 11.29
N GLY A 106 -0.82 4.17 10.35
CA GLY A 106 -1.91 3.21 10.15
C GLY A 106 -2.37 3.16 8.70
N LYS A 107 -3.13 2.12 8.37
CA LYS A 107 -3.58 1.85 7.01
C LYS A 107 -4.61 2.89 6.52
N GLN A 108 -4.76 3.03 5.21
CA GLN A 108 -5.67 4.00 4.61
C GLN A 108 -7.14 3.75 5.01
N MET A 109 -7.56 2.49 5.19
CA MET A 109 -8.91 2.19 5.68
C MET A 109 -9.13 2.62 7.14
N GLN A 110 -8.10 2.56 7.99
CA GLN A 110 -8.13 3.16 9.32
C GLN A 110 -8.42 4.66 9.24
N VAL A 111 -7.69 5.37 8.37
CA VAL A 111 -7.90 6.81 8.13
C VAL A 111 -9.34 7.09 7.69
N ALA A 112 -9.86 6.32 6.73
CA ALA A 112 -11.24 6.47 6.24
C ALA A 112 -12.29 6.19 7.33
N ALA A 113 -12.00 5.26 8.25
CA ALA A 113 -12.89 4.91 9.37
C ALA A 113 -13.02 6.03 10.41
N THR A 114 -12.08 6.98 10.48
CA THR A 114 -12.22 8.18 11.32
C THR A 114 -13.37 9.08 10.89
N GLY A 115 -13.80 8.98 9.62
CA GLY A 115 -14.79 9.87 9.01
C GLY A 115 -14.26 11.29 8.73
N ASP A 116 -12.98 11.55 8.95
CA ASP A 116 -12.30 12.85 8.82
C ASP A 116 -11.30 12.78 7.64
N VAL A 117 -11.62 13.44 6.53
CA VAL A 117 -10.74 13.47 5.35
C VAL A 117 -9.41 14.20 5.60
N GLU A 118 -9.35 15.09 6.59
CA GLU A 118 -8.12 15.76 7.01
C GLU A 118 -7.11 14.76 7.62
N ASP A 119 -7.59 13.62 8.11
CA ASP A 119 -6.72 12.56 8.59
C ASP A 119 -5.86 11.93 7.47
N ALA A 120 -6.36 11.94 6.23
CA ALA A 120 -5.56 11.56 5.05
C ALA A 120 -4.45 12.59 4.74
N TYR A 121 -4.68 13.87 5.03
CA TYR A 121 -3.62 14.89 4.95
C TYR A 121 -2.54 14.63 6.02
N ARG A 122 -2.94 14.32 7.27
CA ARG A 122 -1.99 14.00 8.35
C ARG A 122 -1.18 12.75 8.04
N LEU A 123 -1.82 11.70 7.50
CA LEU A 123 -1.11 10.50 7.00
C LEU A 123 -0.07 10.89 5.95
N GLY A 124 -0.46 11.68 4.94
CA GLY A 124 0.46 12.13 3.88
C GLY A 124 1.60 12.99 4.43
N LYS A 125 1.31 13.88 5.40
CA LYS A 125 2.30 14.75 6.05
C LYS A 125 3.34 13.94 6.79
N VAL A 126 2.92 13.02 7.66
CA VAL A 126 3.83 12.11 8.39
C VAL A 126 4.65 11.27 7.43
N SER A 127 4.00 10.62 6.46
CA SER A 127 4.65 9.75 5.49
C SER A 127 5.72 10.47 4.68
N CYS A 128 5.38 11.65 4.15
CA CYS A 128 6.25 12.36 3.21
C CYS A 128 7.33 13.19 3.93
N SER A 129 7.04 13.79 5.10
CA SER A 129 8.08 14.52 5.85
C SER A 129 9.16 13.57 6.40
N GLU A 130 8.76 12.43 6.97
CA GLU A 130 9.70 11.42 7.46
C GLU A 130 10.45 10.73 6.31
N GLY A 131 9.76 10.46 5.17
CA GLY A 131 10.38 9.95 3.96
C GLY A 131 11.40 10.92 3.36
N ALA A 132 11.06 12.21 3.28
CA ALA A 132 11.95 13.26 2.78
C ALA A 132 13.20 13.41 3.66
N ALA A 133 13.06 13.26 4.98
CA ALA A 133 14.18 13.34 5.92
C ALA A 133 15.28 12.29 5.65
N VAL A 134 14.91 11.11 5.17
CA VAL A 134 15.86 10.08 4.75
C VAL A 134 16.23 10.17 3.25
N GLY A 135 15.77 11.21 2.54
CA GLY A 135 16.13 11.48 1.14
C GLY A 135 15.19 10.88 0.10
N CYS A 136 14.03 10.34 0.50
CA CYS A 136 12.99 9.96 -0.46
C CYS A 136 12.35 11.21 -1.10
N ASN A 137 12.14 11.17 -2.41
CA ASN A 137 11.49 12.23 -3.16
C ASN A 137 10.30 11.74 -3.98
N TRP A 138 9.91 10.45 -3.80
CA TRP A 138 8.83 9.81 -4.54
C TRP A 138 8.07 8.82 -3.65
N ALA A 139 6.86 9.16 -3.27
CA ALA A 139 5.95 8.26 -2.55
C ALA A 139 5.22 7.34 -3.53
N PHE A 140 5.35 6.01 -3.37
CA PHE A 140 4.48 5.04 -4.03
C PHE A 140 3.16 4.94 -3.26
N ALA A 141 2.46 6.05 -3.21
CA ALA A 141 1.21 6.32 -2.51
C ALA A 141 0.56 7.59 -3.11
N PRO A 142 -0.74 7.85 -2.87
CA PRO A 142 -1.70 6.99 -2.15
C PRO A 142 -2.22 5.82 -3.00
N VAL A 143 -2.74 4.78 -2.34
CA VAL A 143 -3.55 3.75 -2.98
C VAL A 143 -4.94 4.33 -3.22
N VAL A 144 -5.37 4.38 -4.47
CA VAL A 144 -6.66 4.96 -4.89
C VAL A 144 -7.59 3.91 -5.51
N ASP A 145 -7.29 2.65 -5.22
CA ASP A 145 -8.16 1.52 -5.51
C ASP A 145 -9.45 1.59 -4.69
N ILE A 146 -10.50 0.91 -5.16
CA ILE A 146 -11.79 0.83 -4.49
C ILE A 146 -12.00 -0.59 -3.98
N ASP A 147 -12.31 -0.78 -2.70
CA ASP A 147 -12.55 -2.09 -2.11
C ASP A 147 -13.95 -2.62 -2.44
N ARG A 148 -14.18 -2.96 -3.71
CA ARG A 148 -15.48 -3.41 -4.24
C ARG A 148 -15.77 -4.87 -3.93
N ASN A 149 -14.74 -5.69 -3.78
CA ASN A 149 -14.84 -7.11 -3.54
C ASN A 149 -14.14 -7.50 -2.25
N TRP A 150 -14.90 -7.78 -1.21
CA TRP A 150 -14.41 -8.18 0.11
C TRP A 150 -13.50 -9.43 0.08
N ARG A 151 -13.49 -10.19 -1.02
CA ARG A 151 -12.59 -11.34 -1.22
C ARG A 151 -11.24 -10.96 -1.81
N ASN A 152 -11.06 -9.71 -2.27
CA ASN A 152 -9.76 -9.30 -2.80
C ASN A 152 -8.69 -9.39 -1.72
N PRO A 153 -7.59 -10.15 -1.94
CA PRO A 153 -6.62 -10.43 -0.89
C PRO A 153 -5.55 -9.34 -0.74
N ILE A 154 -5.49 -8.35 -1.62
CA ILE A 154 -4.41 -7.37 -1.66
C ILE A 154 -4.85 -5.92 -1.41
N THR A 155 -6.04 -5.51 -1.80
CA THR A 155 -6.54 -4.16 -1.57
C THR A 155 -6.99 -3.98 -0.12
N ASN A 156 -8.15 -4.47 0.26
CA ASN A 156 -8.63 -4.53 1.64
C ASN A 156 -8.29 -3.25 2.44
N VAL A 157 -7.60 -3.35 3.59
CA VAL A 157 -7.26 -2.20 4.44
C VAL A 157 -6.28 -1.18 3.81
N ARG A 158 -5.68 -1.49 2.66
CA ARG A 158 -4.85 -0.54 1.91
C ARG A 158 -5.65 0.55 1.21
N THR A 159 -6.97 0.37 1.02
CA THR A 159 -7.84 1.35 0.37
C THR A 159 -8.51 2.29 1.38
N TYR A 160 -9.09 3.40 0.88
CA TYR A 160 -9.95 4.27 1.69
C TYR A 160 -11.41 3.77 1.76
N GLY A 161 -11.69 2.52 1.32
CA GLY A 161 -13.01 1.90 1.34
C GLY A 161 -13.65 1.73 -0.03
N ASP A 162 -14.98 1.62 -0.06
CA ASP A 162 -15.78 1.29 -1.24
C ASP A 162 -16.46 2.50 -1.92
N ASP A 163 -16.39 3.70 -1.31
CA ASP A 163 -16.97 4.94 -1.85
C ASP A 163 -15.95 5.70 -2.72
N PRO A 164 -16.17 5.81 -4.06
CA PRO A 164 -15.26 6.52 -4.96
C PRO A 164 -15.02 7.99 -4.58
N GLN A 165 -16.04 8.68 -4.02
CA GLN A 165 -15.89 10.08 -3.64
C GLN A 165 -14.99 10.24 -2.40
N LYS A 166 -15.12 9.33 -1.44
CA LYS A 166 -14.24 9.27 -0.26
C LYS A 166 -12.81 8.99 -0.67
N VAL A 167 -12.58 8.00 -1.55
CA VAL A 167 -11.25 7.67 -2.08
C VAL A 167 -10.62 8.90 -2.77
N LEU A 168 -11.37 9.59 -3.63
CA LEU A 168 -10.91 10.82 -4.28
C LEU A 168 -10.52 11.89 -3.25
N ASN A 169 -11.40 12.17 -2.29
CA ASN A 169 -11.17 13.22 -1.30
C ASN A 169 -9.94 12.92 -0.42
N CYS A 170 -9.77 11.68 0.02
CA CYS A 170 -8.60 11.26 0.79
C CYS A 170 -7.32 11.32 -0.07
N GLY A 171 -7.38 10.87 -1.32
CA GLY A 171 -6.26 10.97 -2.25
C GLY A 171 -5.80 12.41 -2.49
N LEU A 172 -6.74 13.36 -2.65
CA LEU A 172 -6.45 14.79 -2.79
C LEU A 172 -5.75 15.36 -1.55
N ASN A 173 -6.18 14.96 -0.36
CA ASN A 173 -5.57 15.41 0.90
C ASN A 173 -4.16 14.84 1.10
N TYR A 174 -3.95 13.56 0.78
CA TYR A 174 -2.61 12.96 0.78
C TYR A 174 -1.68 13.70 -0.19
N MET A 175 -2.14 13.94 -1.44
CA MET A 175 -1.37 14.68 -2.45
C MET A 175 -1.01 16.10 -2.03
N LYS A 176 -1.92 16.80 -1.34
CA LYS A 176 -1.67 18.13 -0.80
C LYS A 176 -0.49 18.12 0.17
N ALA A 177 -0.50 17.18 1.12
CA ALA A 177 0.58 17.01 2.09
C ALA A 177 1.92 16.65 1.43
N ALA A 178 1.93 15.69 0.50
CA ALA A 178 3.13 15.30 -0.23
C ALA A 178 3.76 16.47 -1.01
N LYS A 179 2.91 17.32 -1.63
CA LYS A 179 3.37 18.50 -2.35
C LYS A 179 4.06 19.52 -1.43
N GLU A 180 3.56 19.70 -0.21
CA GLU A 180 4.17 20.59 0.79
C GLU A 180 5.56 20.12 1.21
N GLU A 181 5.80 18.79 1.19
CA GLU A 181 7.10 18.17 1.48
C GLU A 181 8.01 18.03 0.25
N ASN A 182 7.58 18.56 -0.91
CA ASN A 182 8.27 18.41 -2.20
C ASN A 182 8.54 16.92 -2.56
N VAL A 183 7.58 16.03 -2.24
CA VAL A 183 7.60 14.60 -2.56
C VAL A 183 6.56 14.33 -3.65
N LEU A 184 6.99 13.63 -4.71
CA LEU A 184 6.07 13.15 -5.76
C LEU A 184 5.13 12.09 -5.20
N VAL A 185 3.93 12.00 -5.76
CA VAL A 185 3.02 10.88 -5.51
C VAL A 185 2.92 9.98 -6.73
N ALA A 186 2.83 8.66 -6.51
CA ALA A 186 2.43 7.69 -7.52
C ALA A 186 1.05 7.15 -7.16
N ILE A 187 0.01 7.73 -7.75
CA ILE A 187 -1.36 7.23 -7.54
C ILE A 187 -1.50 5.84 -8.17
N LYS A 188 -2.06 4.87 -7.43
CA LYS A 188 -2.00 3.45 -7.80
C LYS A 188 -3.22 2.65 -7.37
N HIS A 189 -3.52 1.54 -8.03
CA HIS A 189 -2.81 0.87 -9.15
C HIS A 189 -3.68 0.98 -10.42
N PHE A 190 -3.31 1.85 -11.36
CA PHE A 190 -4.10 2.05 -12.60
C PHE A 190 -4.19 0.74 -13.42
N PRO A 191 -5.36 0.36 -13.99
CA PRO A 191 -6.63 1.09 -14.09
C PRO A 191 -7.56 0.94 -12.88
N GLY A 192 -7.11 0.39 -11.78
CA GLY A 192 -7.81 0.23 -10.52
C GLY A 192 -8.00 -1.22 -10.11
N ASP A 193 -7.51 -1.58 -8.93
CA ASP A 193 -7.66 -2.87 -8.28
C ASP A 193 -8.91 -2.89 -7.37
N GLY A 194 -9.24 -4.06 -6.81
CA GLY A 194 -10.35 -4.25 -5.85
C GLY A 194 -11.63 -4.84 -6.44
N CYS A 195 -11.68 -5.12 -7.75
CA CYS A 195 -12.83 -5.79 -8.39
C CYS A 195 -12.70 -7.31 -8.38
N ASP A 196 -11.50 -7.83 -8.55
CA ASP A 196 -11.21 -9.27 -8.68
C ASP A 196 -10.96 -9.93 -7.32
N GLU A 197 -10.97 -11.27 -7.30
CA GLU A 197 -10.54 -12.11 -6.18
C GLU A 197 -9.07 -12.55 -6.33
N VAL A 198 -8.40 -12.10 -7.39
CA VAL A 198 -7.02 -12.48 -7.73
C VAL A 198 -6.05 -11.35 -7.40
N ASP A 199 -4.98 -11.70 -6.69
CA ASP A 199 -3.84 -10.83 -6.46
C ASP A 199 -2.96 -10.75 -7.71
N GLN A 200 -2.68 -9.53 -8.19
CA GLN A 200 -1.79 -9.29 -9.33
C GLN A 200 -0.34 -9.79 -9.12
N HIS A 201 0.07 -10.10 -7.86
CA HIS A 201 1.34 -10.77 -7.60
C HIS A 201 1.36 -12.23 -8.08
N ILE A 202 0.19 -12.88 -8.19
CA ILE A 202 0.04 -14.30 -8.55
C ILE A 202 -0.40 -14.49 -10.00
N LEU A 203 -1.27 -13.58 -10.51
CA LEU A 203 -1.81 -13.63 -11.86
C LEU A 203 -2.24 -12.23 -12.29
N THR A 204 -2.43 -11.98 -13.59
CA THR A 204 -3.07 -10.76 -14.07
C THR A 204 -4.48 -10.64 -13.48
N SER A 205 -4.70 -9.62 -12.63
CA SER A 205 -6.01 -9.28 -12.08
C SER A 205 -6.90 -8.60 -13.12
N VAL A 206 -8.21 -8.58 -12.90
CA VAL A 206 -9.18 -8.04 -13.86
C VAL A 206 -10.08 -7.00 -13.22
N ASN A 207 -10.06 -5.78 -13.74
CA ASN A 207 -11.11 -4.81 -13.51
C ASN A 207 -12.21 -5.06 -14.57
N ASN A 208 -13.28 -5.74 -14.17
CA ASN A 208 -14.34 -6.24 -15.07
C ASN A 208 -15.49 -5.24 -15.30
N LEU A 209 -15.33 -4.00 -14.90
CA LEU A 209 -16.34 -2.97 -15.07
C LEU A 209 -16.56 -2.62 -16.54
N SER A 210 -17.79 -2.25 -16.91
CA SER A 210 -18.05 -1.58 -18.18
C SER A 210 -17.31 -0.24 -18.27
N CYS A 211 -17.22 0.35 -19.46
CA CYS A 211 -16.59 1.66 -19.62
C CYS A 211 -17.32 2.73 -18.80
N GLU A 212 -18.65 2.70 -18.77
CA GLU A 212 -19.49 3.64 -18.03
C GLU A 212 -19.30 3.51 -16.51
N GLU A 213 -19.35 2.28 -15.98
CA GLU A 213 -19.14 2.02 -14.55
C GLU A 213 -17.71 2.42 -14.11
N TRP A 214 -16.71 2.15 -14.96
CA TRP A 214 -15.34 2.56 -14.71
C TRP A 214 -15.22 4.09 -14.69
N ASP A 215 -15.84 4.80 -15.63
CA ASP A 215 -15.81 6.26 -15.69
C ASP A 215 -16.42 6.91 -14.44
N GLU A 216 -17.55 6.36 -13.95
CA GLU A 216 -18.24 6.86 -12.76
C GLU A 216 -17.48 6.57 -11.45
N THR A 217 -16.53 5.66 -11.46
CA THR A 217 -15.79 5.21 -10.27
C THR A 217 -14.31 5.54 -10.38
N TYR A 218 -13.50 4.64 -10.92
CA TYR A 218 -12.04 4.86 -11.08
C TYR A 218 -11.71 6.04 -11.99
N GLY A 219 -12.47 6.23 -13.07
CA GLY A 219 -12.32 7.36 -13.99
C GLY A 219 -12.47 8.70 -13.29
N LYS A 220 -13.47 8.81 -12.39
CA LYS A 220 -13.68 9.99 -11.53
C LYS A 220 -12.50 10.23 -10.59
N ILE A 221 -11.97 9.18 -9.98
CA ILE A 221 -10.83 9.28 -9.05
C ILE A 221 -9.57 9.72 -9.79
N TYR A 222 -9.18 8.97 -10.83
CA TYR A 222 -7.98 9.31 -11.62
C TYR A 222 -8.09 10.68 -12.27
N GLY A 223 -9.26 11.00 -12.87
CA GLY A 223 -9.52 12.31 -13.47
C GLY A 223 -9.35 13.46 -12.48
N GLY A 224 -9.95 13.35 -11.30
CA GLY A 224 -9.86 14.39 -10.25
C GLY A 224 -8.43 14.56 -9.72
N LEU A 225 -7.69 13.47 -9.52
CA LEU A 225 -6.29 13.53 -9.04
C LEU A 225 -5.35 14.07 -10.13
N ILE A 226 -5.56 13.72 -11.40
CA ILE A 226 -4.81 14.27 -12.54
C ILE A 226 -5.07 15.77 -12.68
N GLU A 227 -6.32 16.21 -12.58
CA GLU A 227 -6.69 17.64 -12.61
C GLU A 227 -6.05 18.41 -11.44
N ALA A 228 -5.97 17.80 -10.25
CA ALA A 228 -5.27 18.36 -9.10
C ALA A 228 -3.74 18.42 -9.30
N GLY A 229 -3.18 17.66 -10.25
CA GLY A 229 -1.77 17.71 -10.62
C GLY A 229 -0.95 16.53 -10.12
N ALA A 230 -1.55 15.33 -10.03
CA ALA A 230 -0.80 14.10 -9.78
C ALA A 230 0.39 13.98 -10.74
N GLN A 231 1.59 13.77 -10.18
CA GLN A 231 2.83 13.82 -10.95
C GLN A 231 3.13 12.47 -11.61
N THR A 232 2.84 11.37 -10.93
CA THR A 232 3.11 10.05 -11.44
C THR A 232 1.94 9.10 -11.22
N VAL A 233 1.80 8.12 -12.12
CA VAL A 233 0.82 7.04 -12.04
C VAL A 233 1.57 5.71 -12.04
N MET A 234 1.31 4.86 -11.04
CA MET A 234 1.78 3.48 -11.06
C MET A 234 0.72 2.59 -11.71
N VAL A 235 1.15 1.89 -12.75
CA VAL A 235 0.27 1.03 -13.55
C VAL A 235 0.40 -0.42 -13.07
N GLY A 236 -0.72 -0.97 -12.59
CA GLY A 236 -0.81 -2.34 -12.12
C GLY A 236 -0.80 -3.38 -13.26
N HIS A 237 -0.60 -4.64 -12.87
CA HIS A 237 -0.73 -5.78 -13.78
C HIS A 237 -2.19 -6.25 -13.82
N ILE A 238 -3.06 -5.31 -14.18
CA ILE A 238 -4.52 -5.41 -14.16
C ILE A 238 -5.04 -5.21 -15.57
N ALA A 239 -5.85 -6.14 -16.06
CA ALA A 239 -6.57 -5.98 -17.33
C ALA A 239 -7.85 -5.19 -17.12
N GLN A 240 -8.24 -4.40 -18.12
CA GLN A 240 -9.56 -3.76 -18.18
C GLN A 240 -10.17 -4.02 -19.58
N PRO A 241 -10.83 -5.18 -19.75
CA PRO A 241 -11.22 -5.67 -21.07
C PRO A 241 -12.18 -4.75 -21.83
N ALA A 242 -13.09 -4.05 -21.15
CA ALA A 242 -14.07 -3.18 -21.80
C ALA A 242 -13.37 -2.02 -22.52
N TYR A 243 -12.40 -1.35 -21.87
CA TYR A 243 -11.64 -0.29 -22.53
C TYR A 243 -10.64 -0.80 -23.57
N GLN A 244 -10.03 -1.98 -23.34
CA GLN A 244 -9.16 -2.61 -24.34
C GLN A 244 -9.90 -2.88 -25.64
N LYS A 245 -11.09 -3.48 -25.57
CA LYS A 245 -11.95 -3.72 -26.74
C LYS A 245 -12.53 -2.44 -27.35
N MET A 246 -12.83 -1.42 -26.54
CA MET A 246 -13.30 -0.13 -27.04
C MET A 246 -12.27 0.58 -27.92
N TYR A 247 -10.98 0.55 -27.53
CA TYR A 247 -9.90 1.16 -28.32
C TYR A 247 -9.38 0.27 -29.43
N ASN A 248 -9.54 -1.04 -29.32
CA ASN A 248 -9.13 -2.03 -30.29
C ASN A 248 -10.21 -3.12 -30.40
N PRO A 249 -11.20 -2.99 -31.32
CA PRO A 249 -12.27 -3.97 -31.50
C PRO A 249 -11.77 -5.40 -31.80
N ASP A 250 -10.58 -5.52 -32.39
CA ASP A 250 -9.92 -6.80 -32.69
C ASP A 250 -8.99 -7.26 -31.53
N PHE A 251 -9.14 -6.68 -30.33
CA PHE A 251 -8.34 -7.06 -29.17
C PHE A 251 -8.48 -8.56 -28.89
N PRO A 252 -7.37 -9.28 -28.75
CA PRO A 252 -7.39 -10.73 -28.60
C PRO A 252 -8.11 -11.17 -27.31
N ASP A 253 -8.76 -12.34 -27.35
CA ASP A 253 -9.41 -12.96 -26.20
C ASP A 253 -8.34 -13.56 -25.23
N LYS A 254 -7.53 -12.67 -24.64
CA LYS A 254 -6.54 -12.99 -23.62
C LYS A 254 -6.45 -11.85 -22.61
N LEU A 255 -5.99 -12.16 -21.40
CA LEU A 255 -5.69 -11.12 -20.43
C LEU A 255 -4.36 -10.44 -20.77
N VAL A 256 -4.40 -9.12 -20.95
CA VAL A 256 -3.22 -8.29 -21.14
C VAL A 256 -3.22 -7.23 -20.04
N PRO A 257 -2.24 -7.22 -19.14
CA PRO A 257 -2.19 -6.24 -18.08
C PRO A 257 -1.95 -4.83 -18.62
N ALA A 258 -2.41 -3.83 -17.89
CA ALA A 258 -2.29 -2.42 -18.28
C ALA A 258 -0.85 -2.01 -18.57
N SER A 259 0.12 -2.56 -17.83
CA SER A 259 1.56 -2.33 -18.05
C SER A 259 2.08 -2.76 -19.43
N LEU A 260 1.31 -3.57 -20.17
CA LEU A 260 1.61 -4.05 -21.52
C LEU A 260 0.52 -3.68 -22.54
N SER A 261 -0.43 -2.78 -22.22
CA SER A 261 -1.57 -2.44 -23.06
C SER A 261 -1.51 -0.99 -23.56
N PRO A 262 -1.16 -0.75 -24.84
CA PRO A 262 -1.24 0.58 -25.45
C PRO A 262 -2.64 1.19 -25.37
N GLU A 263 -3.69 0.37 -25.42
CA GLU A 263 -5.09 0.79 -25.33
C GLU A 263 -5.34 1.50 -24.00
N LEU A 264 -4.85 0.93 -22.89
CA LEU A 264 -5.02 1.50 -21.57
C LEU A 264 -4.05 2.66 -21.30
N LEU A 265 -2.79 2.55 -21.72
CA LEU A 265 -1.78 3.57 -21.45
C LEU A 265 -1.92 4.78 -22.39
N LYS A 266 -1.89 4.55 -23.71
CA LYS A 266 -1.98 5.63 -24.72
C LYS A 266 -3.44 6.08 -24.93
N GLY A 267 -4.39 5.14 -24.96
CA GLY A 267 -5.82 5.40 -25.15
C GLY A 267 -6.51 5.99 -23.94
N LEU A 268 -6.61 5.22 -22.86
CA LEU A 268 -7.36 5.61 -21.66
C LEU A 268 -6.61 6.66 -20.83
N LEU A 269 -5.39 6.36 -20.38
CA LEU A 269 -4.67 7.23 -19.44
C LEU A 269 -4.16 8.52 -20.12
N ARG A 270 -3.46 8.43 -21.27
CA ARG A 270 -2.92 9.61 -21.94
C ARG A 270 -3.98 10.42 -22.67
N LYS A 271 -4.80 9.78 -23.53
CA LYS A 271 -5.71 10.49 -24.42
C LYS A 271 -7.03 10.87 -23.73
N LYS A 272 -7.72 9.93 -23.08
CA LYS A 272 -9.03 10.19 -22.47
C LYS A 272 -8.89 11.00 -21.18
N LEU A 273 -8.03 10.57 -20.23
CA LEU A 273 -7.81 11.26 -18.95
C LEU A 273 -6.85 12.45 -19.06
N GLY A 274 -6.14 12.60 -20.18
CA GLY A 274 -5.23 13.73 -20.40
C GLY A 274 -3.96 13.72 -19.55
N PHE A 275 -3.56 12.58 -18.99
CA PHE A 275 -2.40 12.49 -18.11
C PHE A 275 -1.09 12.80 -18.86
N ASN A 276 -0.43 13.88 -18.47
CA ASN A 276 0.83 14.36 -19.07
C ASN A 276 2.09 13.90 -18.29
N GLY A 277 1.93 13.43 -17.05
CA GLY A 277 3.02 13.09 -16.13
C GLY A 277 3.73 11.76 -16.43
N LEU A 278 4.52 11.28 -15.46
CA LEU A 278 5.32 10.05 -15.55
C LEU A 278 4.47 8.81 -15.28
N ILE A 279 4.59 7.79 -16.10
CA ILE A 279 3.98 6.47 -15.87
C ILE A 279 5.09 5.48 -15.48
N VAL A 280 4.93 4.84 -14.32
CA VAL A 280 5.80 3.76 -13.87
C VAL A 280 5.01 2.46 -13.79
N THR A 281 5.63 1.32 -14.12
CA THR A 281 5.00 0.01 -13.91
C THR A 281 4.87 -0.28 -12.41
N ASP A 282 3.98 -1.18 -12.02
CA ASP A 282 4.14 -1.92 -10.77
C ASP A 282 5.32 -2.90 -10.88
N SER A 283 5.64 -3.62 -9.81
CA SER A 283 6.78 -4.54 -9.77
C SER A 283 6.70 -5.60 -10.87
N THR A 284 7.63 -5.57 -11.81
CA THR A 284 7.66 -6.52 -12.93
C THR A 284 8.15 -7.92 -12.54
N CYS A 285 8.52 -8.10 -11.26
CA CYS A 285 8.76 -9.43 -10.69
C CYS A 285 7.45 -10.19 -10.42
N MET A 286 6.31 -9.49 -10.40
CA MET A 286 5.00 -10.08 -10.17
C MET A 286 4.58 -11.00 -11.31
N VAL A 287 3.87 -12.09 -10.98
CA VAL A 287 3.44 -13.06 -11.98
C VAL A 287 2.42 -12.45 -12.95
N GLY A 288 1.59 -11.50 -12.50
CA GLY A 288 0.68 -10.76 -13.37
C GLY A 288 1.35 -10.05 -14.56
N PHE A 289 2.64 -9.71 -14.44
CA PHE A 289 3.45 -9.23 -15.57
C PHE A 289 4.11 -10.38 -16.33
N SER A 290 4.81 -11.27 -15.60
CA SER A 290 5.70 -12.26 -16.19
C SER A 290 4.98 -13.40 -16.90
N CYS A 291 3.71 -13.68 -16.56
CA CYS A 291 2.90 -14.68 -17.28
C CYS A 291 2.26 -14.16 -18.58
N ALA A 292 2.24 -12.85 -18.80
CA ALA A 292 1.56 -12.25 -19.95
C ALA A 292 2.40 -12.32 -21.25
N MET A 293 3.73 -12.27 -21.13
CA MET A 293 4.66 -12.24 -22.26
C MET A 293 6.06 -12.70 -21.82
N GLU A 294 6.81 -13.33 -22.74
CA GLU A 294 8.23 -13.66 -22.53
C GLU A 294 9.04 -12.42 -22.12
N ARG A 295 9.86 -12.52 -21.05
CA ARG A 295 10.51 -11.37 -20.43
C ARG A 295 11.38 -10.55 -21.38
N GLU A 296 12.15 -11.21 -22.26
CA GLU A 296 12.98 -10.54 -23.26
C GLU A 296 12.18 -9.57 -24.15
N LYS A 297 10.91 -9.91 -24.44
CA LYS A 297 10.00 -9.07 -25.21
C LYS A 297 9.22 -8.10 -24.31
N ALA A 298 8.77 -8.56 -23.15
CA ALA A 298 7.93 -7.79 -22.23
C ALA A 298 8.65 -6.53 -21.71
N VAL A 299 9.95 -6.64 -21.39
CA VAL A 299 10.76 -5.55 -20.84
C VAL A 299 10.77 -4.32 -21.76
N PRO A 300 11.23 -4.40 -23.03
CA PRO A 300 11.19 -3.26 -23.93
C PRO A 300 9.76 -2.88 -24.35
N TYR A 301 8.84 -3.86 -24.45
CA TYR A 301 7.47 -3.61 -24.85
C TYR A 301 6.66 -2.85 -23.79
N ALA A 302 6.96 -2.98 -22.51
CA ALA A 302 6.32 -2.19 -21.45
C ALA A 302 6.54 -0.68 -21.67
N ILE A 303 7.76 -0.29 -22.08
CA ILE A 303 8.07 1.11 -22.42
C ILE A 303 7.40 1.48 -23.75
N GLU A 304 7.50 0.65 -24.79
CA GLU A 304 6.83 0.93 -26.06
C GLU A 304 5.32 1.08 -25.90
N SER A 305 4.69 0.29 -25.03
CA SER A 305 3.25 0.36 -24.74
C SER A 305 2.82 1.67 -24.09
N GLY A 306 3.74 2.40 -23.43
CA GLY A 306 3.45 3.72 -22.86
C GLY A 306 3.94 3.98 -21.44
N CYS A 307 4.54 3.00 -20.75
CA CYS A 307 5.23 3.24 -19.47
C CYS A 307 6.51 4.05 -19.72
N ASP A 308 6.89 4.90 -18.78
CA ASP A 308 8.10 5.71 -18.85
C ASP A 308 9.23 5.14 -18.01
N MET A 309 8.90 4.43 -16.91
CA MET A 309 9.87 3.75 -16.05
C MET A 309 9.43 2.32 -15.72
N PHE A 310 10.42 1.47 -15.51
CA PHE A 310 10.31 0.04 -15.28
C PHE A 310 10.69 -0.29 -13.83
N LEU A 311 9.72 -0.67 -13.02
CA LEU A 311 9.84 -0.94 -11.59
C LEU A 311 9.71 -2.45 -11.38
N PHE A 312 10.36 -2.96 -10.65
CA PHE A 312 11.55 -3.55 -10.18
C PHE A 312 12.09 -4.60 -11.16
N ASN A 313 13.37 -4.75 -11.22
CA ASN A 313 14.01 -5.76 -12.07
C ASN A 313 13.95 -7.14 -11.40
N LYS A 314 13.83 -8.18 -12.21
CA LYS A 314 14.08 -9.54 -11.75
C LYS A 314 15.59 -9.76 -11.56
N ASP A 315 16.35 -9.36 -12.57
CA ASP A 315 17.78 -9.16 -12.55
C ASP A 315 18.08 -7.88 -13.32
N LEU A 316 18.90 -6.97 -12.76
CA LEU A 316 19.10 -5.66 -13.35
C LEU A 316 19.92 -5.73 -14.63
N ASP A 317 20.97 -6.55 -14.64
CA ASP A 317 21.86 -6.69 -15.79
C ASP A 317 21.14 -7.37 -16.96
N GLU A 318 20.39 -8.45 -16.69
CA GLU A 318 19.58 -9.15 -17.69
C GLU A 318 18.52 -8.24 -18.28
N ASP A 319 17.71 -7.55 -17.46
CA ASP A 319 16.64 -6.67 -17.93
C ASP A 319 17.18 -5.45 -18.70
N TYR A 320 18.34 -4.92 -18.27
CA TYR A 320 19.01 -3.85 -19.00
C TYR A 320 19.42 -4.31 -20.40
N HIS A 321 19.98 -5.52 -20.51
CA HIS A 321 20.34 -6.09 -21.81
C HIS A 321 19.10 -6.38 -22.68
N TYR A 322 18.00 -6.86 -22.12
CA TYR A 322 16.74 -7.04 -22.86
C TYR A 322 16.20 -5.70 -23.37
N MET A 323 16.24 -4.64 -22.56
CA MET A 323 15.80 -3.31 -22.98
C MET A 323 16.66 -2.76 -24.13
N LEU A 324 17.99 -2.85 -24.00
CA LEU A 324 18.94 -2.38 -25.02
C LEU A 324 18.82 -3.20 -26.32
N ASN A 325 18.66 -4.51 -26.23
CA ASN A 325 18.45 -5.37 -27.38
C ASN A 325 17.10 -5.08 -28.05
N GLY A 326 16.05 -4.88 -27.27
CA GLY A 326 14.73 -4.50 -27.76
C GLY A 326 14.75 -3.16 -28.52
N TYR A 327 15.55 -2.19 -28.07
CA TYR A 327 15.80 -0.95 -28.81
C TYR A 327 16.52 -1.23 -30.14
N LYS A 328 17.60 -2.00 -30.14
CA LYS A 328 18.36 -2.36 -31.36
C LYS A 328 17.51 -3.14 -32.38
N GLN A 329 16.56 -3.94 -31.91
CA GLN A 329 15.65 -4.72 -32.77
C GLN A 329 14.38 -3.95 -33.17
N GLY A 330 14.18 -2.73 -32.67
CA GLY A 330 13.01 -1.89 -33.00
C GLY A 330 11.74 -2.28 -32.24
N ILE A 331 11.80 -3.11 -31.19
CA ILE A 331 10.67 -3.35 -30.29
C ILE A 331 10.38 -2.07 -29.48
N LEU A 332 11.43 -1.41 -28.99
CA LEU A 332 11.37 -0.08 -28.40
C LEU A 332 11.84 0.95 -29.44
N SER A 333 10.94 1.82 -29.86
CA SER A 333 11.26 2.87 -30.83
C SER A 333 12.08 4.01 -30.19
N GLU A 334 12.95 4.64 -31.00
CA GLU A 334 13.73 5.80 -30.59
C GLU A 334 12.83 6.94 -30.07
N GLN A 335 11.73 7.21 -30.79
CA GLN A 335 10.76 8.21 -30.38
C GLN A 335 10.21 7.92 -28.99
N ARG A 336 9.86 6.67 -28.67
CA ARG A 336 9.27 6.31 -27.38
C ARG A 336 10.30 6.35 -26.25
N LEU A 337 11.55 5.95 -26.53
CA LEU A 337 12.67 6.10 -25.61
C LEU A 337 12.88 7.59 -25.26
N ASP A 338 12.94 8.46 -26.24
CA ASP A 338 13.12 9.91 -26.05
C ASP A 338 11.94 10.54 -25.29
N GLU A 339 10.71 10.09 -25.54
CA GLU A 339 9.54 10.53 -24.80
C GLU A 339 9.60 10.10 -23.31
N ALA A 340 10.05 8.87 -23.02
CA ALA A 340 10.21 8.39 -21.64
C ALA A 340 11.27 9.21 -20.90
N VAL A 341 12.45 9.34 -21.49
CA VAL A 341 13.57 10.09 -20.90
C VAL A 341 13.18 11.56 -20.68
N THR A 342 12.46 12.17 -21.63
CA THR A 342 11.96 13.55 -21.47
C THR A 342 11.08 13.68 -20.23
N ARG A 343 10.13 12.74 -19.98
CA ARG A 343 9.28 12.77 -18.79
C ARG A 343 10.07 12.51 -17.51
N ILE A 344 11.03 11.59 -17.53
CA ILE A 344 11.90 11.30 -16.40
C ILE A 344 12.68 12.55 -15.99
N LEU A 345 13.36 13.19 -16.93
CA LEU A 345 14.12 14.40 -16.67
C LEU A 345 13.23 15.58 -16.25
N ALA A 346 12.05 15.72 -16.87
CA ALA A 346 11.08 16.74 -16.50
C ALA A 346 10.54 16.53 -15.08
N THR A 347 10.33 15.28 -14.66
CA THR A 347 9.94 14.95 -13.29
C THR A 347 11.04 15.33 -12.29
N LYS A 348 12.30 15.02 -12.59
CA LYS A 348 13.46 15.44 -11.78
C LYS A 348 13.59 16.96 -11.72
N ALA A 349 13.35 17.63 -12.85
CA ALA A 349 13.39 19.08 -12.92
C ALA A 349 12.26 19.75 -12.11
N SER A 350 11.06 19.16 -12.11
CA SER A 350 9.92 19.69 -11.32
C SER A 350 10.15 19.65 -9.81
N LEU A 351 11.00 18.75 -9.32
CA LEU A 351 11.49 18.71 -7.94
C LEU A 351 12.68 19.66 -7.68
N GLY A 352 13.21 20.31 -8.73
CA GLY A 352 14.37 21.18 -8.63
C GLY A 352 15.69 20.43 -8.35
N LEU A 353 15.74 19.11 -8.57
CA LEU A 353 16.93 18.30 -8.23
C LEU A 353 18.19 18.76 -8.98
N HIS A 354 18.05 19.22 -10.21
CA HIS A 354 19.12 19.69 -11.07
C HIS A 354 19.73 21.04 -10.62
N LYS A 355 19.03 21.79 -9.75
CA LYS A 355 19.46 23.09 -9.22
C LYS A 355 20.23 22.98 -7.91
N LYS A 356 20.17 21.80 -7.26
CA LYS A 356 20.86 21.54 -5.99
C LYS A 356 22.26 21.02 -6.24
N ALA A 357 23.20 21.36 -5.36
CA ALA A 357 24.44 20.59 -5.27
C ALA A 357 24.09 19.13 -4.90
N LYS A 358 24.86 18.16 -5.39
CA LYS A 358 24.56 16.73 -5.15
C LYS A 358 24.53 16.39 -3.67
N SER A 359 25.40 17.03 -2.87
CA SER A 359 25.43 16.93 -1.40
C SER A 359 24.14 17.41 -0.73
N ASP A 360 23.42 18.35 -1.36
CA ASP A 360 22.27 19.04 -0.76
C ASP A 360 20.93 18.42 -1.19
N ILE A 361 20.97 17.37 -2.05
CA ILE A 361 19.76 16.68 -2.50
C ILE A 361 19.13 15.90 -1.34
N VAL A 362 19.95 15.20 -0.55
CA VAL A 362 19.52 14.51 0.68
C VAL A 362 19.79 15.44 1.87
N PRO A 363 18.77 15.68 2.72
CA PRO A 363 18.92 16.58 3.87
C PRO A 363 20.01 16.11 4.85
N GLU A 364 20.54 17.04 5.65
CA GLU A 364 21.52 16.74 6.70
C GLU A 364 20.88 15.89 7.84
N LYS A 365 21.73 15.32 8.70
CA LYS A 365 21.31 14.38 9.76
C LYS A 365 20.25 14.96 10.70
N GLU A 366 20.28 16.25 10.93
CA GLU A 366 19.33 16.96 11.78
C GLU A 366 17.88 16.85 11.27
N ALA A 367 17.67 16.63 9.97
CA ALA A 367 16.34 16.40 9.42
C ALA A 367 15.68 15.13 9.99
N LEU A 368 16.45 14.17 10.49
CA LEU A 368 15.93 12.96 11.11
C LEU A 368 15.15 13.23 12.41
N GLU A 369 15.31 14.41 13.01
CA GLU A 369 14.55 14.81 14.20
C GLU A 369 13.03 14.91 13.94
N VAL A 370 12.59 14.94 12.67
CA VAL A 370 11.17 14.91 12.31
C VAL A 370 10.53 13.54 12.53
N LEU A 371 11.34 12.46 12.58
CA LEU A 371 10.82 11.10 12.79
C LEU A 371 10.22 10.98 14.18
N ARG A 372 8.97 10.49 14.23
CA ARG A 372 8.23 10.23 15.48
C ARG A 372 8.18 11.41 16.45
N THR A 373 8.08 12.63 15.92
CA THR A 373 7.79 13.80 16.77
C THR A 373 6.53 13.55 17.60
N ASP A 374 6.40 14.26 18.72
CA ASP A 374 5.20 14.17 19.59
C ASP A 374 3.91 14.48 18.78
N GLU A 375 3.99 15.37 17.81
CA GLU A 375 2.86 15.70 16.92
C GLU A 375 2.49 14.51 16.03
N HIS A 376 3.45 13.88 15.35
CA HIS A 376 3.22 12.71 14.49
C HIS A 376 2.63 11.54 15.29
N VAL A 377 3.20 11.25 16.46
CA VAL A 377 2.71 10.20 17.37
C VAL A 377 1.30 10.53 17.86
N THR A 378 1.03 11.79 18.20
CA THR A 378 -0.30 12.22 18.65
C THR A 378 -1.34 12.07 17.54
N TRP A 379 -1.01 12.45 16.31
CA TRP A 379 -1.91 12.26 15.17
C TRP A 379 -2.21 10.78 14.92
N ALA A 380 -1.18 9.92 14.93
CA ALA A 380 -1.35 8.47 14.75
C ALA A 380 -2.23 7.85 15.84
N LYS A 381 -2.02 8.21 17.11
CA LYS A 381 -2.87 7.78 18.25
C LYS A 381 -4.31 8.25 18.11
N ASN A 382 -4.52 9.50 17.72
CA ASN A 382 -5.84 10.07 17.53
C ASN A 382 -6.58 9.39 16.37
N SER A 383 -5.89 9.14 15.25
CA SER A 383 -6.41 8.38 14.12
C SER A 383 -6.86 6.97 14.57
N ALA A 384 -5.98 6.23 15.23
CA ALA A 384 -6.27 4.91 15.74
C ALA A 384 -7.48 4.91 16.68
N ASN A 385 -7.52 5.85 17.64
CA ASN A 385 -8.62 5.94 18.60
C ASN A 385 -9.96 6.26 17.90
N LYS A 386 -10.00 7.22 16.98
CA LYS A 386 -11.21 7.56 16.23
C LYS A 386 -11.67 6.42 15.32
N ALA A 387 -10.75 5.67 14.73
CA ALA A 387 -11.06 4.67 13.71
C ALA A 387 -11.68 3.39 14.25
N VAL A 388 -11.26 2.92 15.43
CA VAL A 388 -11.74 1.65 16.00
C VAL A 388 -13.26 1.63 16.06
N THR A 389 -13.87 0.64 15.41
CA THR A 389 -15.31 0.59 15.14
C THR A 389 -15.95 -0.60 15.84
N LEU A 390 -16.99 -0.35 16.63
CA LEU A 390 -17.89 -1.40 17.12
C LEU A 390 -18.88 -1.75 16.02
N VAL A 391 -18.70 -2.90 15.38
CA VAL A 391 -19.55 -3.36 14.26
C VAL A 391 -20.81 -4.05 14.78
N LYS A 392 -20.68 -4.82 15.87
CA LYS A 392 -21.76 -5.62 16.44
C LYS A 392 -21.55 -5.75 17.95
N ASP A 393 -22.63 -5.59 18.73
CA ASP A 393 -22.68 -5.89 20.19
C ASP A 393 -24.15 -6.13 20.57
N THR A 394 -24.69 -7.29 20.18
CA THR A 394 -26.12 -7.62 20.36
C THR A 394 -26.48 -8.00 21.79
N GLU A 395 -25.50 -8.35 22.63
CA GLU A 395 -25.70 -8.69 24.05
C GLU A 395 -25.27 -7.55 25.00
N HIS A 396 -24.76 -6.45 24.45
CA HIS A 396 -24.36 -5.28 25.22
C HIS A 396 -23.38 -5.60 26.36
N ILE A 397 -22.35 -6.41 26.07
CA ILE A 397 -21.37 -6.85 27.07
C ILE A 397 -20.30 -5.80 27.37
N LEU A 398 -20.18 -4.79 26.52
CA LEU A 398 -19.22 -3.71 26.71
C LEU A 398 -19.80 -2.58 27.58
N PRO A 399 -19.00 -1.94 28.45
CA PRO A 399 -17.59 -2.23 28.74
C PRO A 399 -17.40 -3.46 29.63
N ILE A 400 -16.25 -4.15 29.49
CA ILE A 400 -15.86 -5.25 30.37
C ILE A 400 -15.31 -4.73 31.71
N ASP A 401 -15.57 -5.47 32.80
CA ASP A 401 -15.14 -5.11 34.15
C ASP A 401 -14.42 -6.29 34.82
N PRO A 402 -13.12 -6.20 35.16
CA PRO A 402 -12.35 -7.30 35.75
C PRO A 402 -12.87 -7.73 37.16
N ARG A 403 -13.76 -6.94 37.76
CA ARG A 403 -14.44 -7.33 39.03
C ARG A 403 -15.61 -8.29 38.76
N LYS A 404 -16.13 -8.35 37.52
CA LYS A 404 -17.27 -9.19 37.15
C LYS A 404 -16.85 -10.35 36.25
N THR A 405 -15.92 -10.10 35.31
CA THR A 405 -15.40 -11.05 34.35
C THR A 405 -13.88 -11.14 34.50
N LYS A 406 -13.43 -11.95 35.46
CA LYS A 406 -12.03 -11.99 35.90
C LYS A 406 -11.14 -12.83 35.01
N LYS A 407 -11.62 -14.02 34.63
CA LYS A 407 -10.85 -15.04 33.91
C LYS A 407 -11.07 -14.92 32.39
N VAL A 408 -10.03 -14.55 31.66
CA VAL A 408 -10.09 -14.34 30.22
C VAL A 408 -9.29 -15.40 29.49
N LEU A 409 -9.91 -16.09 28.52
CA LEU A 409 -9.21 -16.85 27.51
C LEU A 409 -8.90 -15.94 26.35
N LEU A 410 -7.62 -15.79 26.01
CA LEU A 410 -7.15 -14.94 24.91
C LEU A 410 -6.57 -15.79 23.78
N GLU A 411 -7.05 -15.62 22.58
CA GLU A 411 -6.59 -16.34 21.41
C GLU A 411 -6.25 -15.39 20.26
N ILE A 412 -5.14 -15.66 19.55
CA ILE A 412 -4.79 -14.98 18.31
C ILE A 412 -4.92 -15.93 17.12
N MET A 413 -5.56 -15.44 16.07
CA MET A 413 -5.73 -16.13 14.80
C MET A 413 -4.99 -15.40 13.71
N GLY A 414 -4.35 -16.16 12.83
CA GLY A 414 -3.55 -15.66 11.70
C GLY A 414 -2.19 -16.34 11.62
N ASP A 415 -1.50 -16.06 10.54
CA ASP A 415 -0.18 -16.62 10.20
C ASP A 415 0.91 -15.54 10.06
N PHE A 416 0.62 -14.32 10.51
CA PHE A 416 1.50 -13.17 10.29
C PHE A 416 2.65 -13.14 11.30
N PRO A 417 3.87 -12.74 10.88
CA PRO A 417 5.03 -12.67 11.78
C PRO A 417 4.83 -11.78 13.02
N SER A 418 3.89 -10.82 12.95
CA SER A 418 3.57 -9.93 14.07
C SER A 418 2.71 -10.56 15.17
N ASN A 419 2.23 -11.79 15.01
CA ASN A 419 1.29 -12.42 15.95
C ASN A 419 1.79 -12.45 17.39
N GLU A 420 3.05 -12.81 17.61
CA GLU A 420 3.64 -12.89 18.94
C GLU A 420 3.63 -11.51 19.63
N ARG A 421 4.06 -10.47 18.94
CA ARG A 421 4.03 -9.08 19.43
C ARG A 421 2.62 -8.62 19.74
N VAL A 422 1.68 -8.87 18.82
CA VAL A 422 0.27 -8.45 18.96
C VAL A 422 -0.37 -9.15 20.17
N LEU A 423 -0.18 -10.47 20.28
CA LEU A 423 -0.71 -11.26 21.39
C LEU A 423 -0.18 -10.76 22.75
N GLU A 424 1.13 -10.57 22.86
CA GLU A 424 1.75 -10.09 24.09
C GLU A 424 1.31 -8.66 24.43
N SER A 425 1.13 -7.81 23.44
CA SER A 425 0.63 -6.45 23.63
C SER A 425 -0.79 -6.43 24.22
N PHE A 426 -1.69 -7.28 23.75
CA PHE A 426 -3.03 -7.45 24.35
C PHE A 426 -2.95 -8.08 25.74
N ARG A 427 -2.20 -9.18 25.87
CA ARG A 427 -2.06 -9.91 27.14
C ARG A 427 -1.57 -9.00 28.26
N SER A 428 -0.46 -8.29 28.03
CA SER A 428 0.13 -7.40 29.04
C SER A 428 -0.80 -6.27 29.46
N ARG A 429 -1.55 -5.68 28.51
CA ARG A 429 -2.53 -4.64 28.81
C ARG A 429 -3.72 -5.17 29.61
N LEU A 430 -4.28 -6.32 29.23
CA LEU A 430 -5.39 -6.93 29.97
C LEU A 430 -4.98 -7.36 31.40
N VAL A 431 -3.78 -7.92 31.55
CA VAL A 431 -3.22 -8.23 32.91
C VAL A 431 -3.06 -6.97 33.75
N LYS A 432 -2.57 -5.87 33.16
CA LYS A 432 -2.46 -4.57 33.85
C LYS A 432 -3.82 -4.03 34.30
N GLU A 433 -4.88 -4.30 33.57
CA GLU A 433 -6.26 -3.95 33.94
C GLU A 433 -6.83 -4.85 35.05
N GLY A 434 -6.13 -5.90 35.42
CA GLY A 434 -6.48 -6.80 36.52
C GLY A 434 -7.21 -8.08 36.09
N PHE A 435 -7.21 -8.43 34.80
CA PHE A 435 -7.70 -9.73 34.32
C PHE A 435 -6.68 -10.84 34.56
N ASP A 436 -7.19 -12.05 34.81
CA ASP A 436 -6.42 -13.30 34.83
C ASP A 436 -6.48 -13.87 33.39
N VAL A 437 -5.41 -13.66 32.63
CA VAL A 437 -5.38 -13.99 31.19
C VAL A 437 -4.69 -15.32 30.96
N THR A 438 -5.44 -16.28 30.43
CA THR A 438 -4.91 -17.54 29.89
C THR A 438 -4.82 -17.41 28.36
N VAL A 439 -3.63 -17.66 27.80
CA VAL A 439 -3.45 -17.69 26.35
C VAL A 439 -3.80 -19.09 25.83
N TYR A 440 -4.57 -19.16 24.76
CA TYR A 440 -4.85 -20.42 24.08
C TYR A 440 -3.57 -20.97 23.41
N GLU A 441 -3.22 -22.20 23.75
CA GLU A 441 -2.08 -22.91 23.21
C GLU A 441 -2.57 -24.08 22.35
N LYS A 442 -2.24 -24.07 21.05
CA LYS A 442 -2.73 -25.04 20.07
C LYS A 442 -2.43 -26.50 20.43
N GLU A 443 -1.30 -26.73 21.09
CA GLU A 443 -0.81 -28.05 21.48
C GLU A 443 -1.17 -28.44 22.93
N ASN A 444 -1.76 -27.52 23.67
CA ASN A 444 -2.14 -27.74 25.05
C ASN A 444 -3.66 -27.90 25.19
N PHE A 445 -4.10 -29.15 25.29
CA PHE A 445 -5.52 -29.48 25.45
C PHE A 445 -6.16 -28.91 26.71
N GLU A 446 -5.38 -28.59 27.75
CA GLU A 446 -5.88 -27.98 28.96
C GLU A 446 -6.46 -26.57 28.72
N THR A 447 -5.97 -25.84 27.73
CA THR A 447 -6.53 -24.53 27.37
C THR A 447 -7.85 -24.64 26.61
N ALA A 448 -8.10 -25.73 25.90
CA ALA A 448 -9.31 -25.95 25.12
C ALA A 448 -10.54 -26.30 25.98
N LYS A 449 -10.36 -27.06 27.06
CA LYS A 449 -11.42 -27.58 27.94
C LYS A 449 -12.63 -28.14 27.20
N PHE A 450 -12.80 -29.44 27.18
CA PHE A 450 -13.76 -30.10 26.30
C PHE A 450 -15.18 -30.18 26.84
N ASP A 451 -15.36 -30.24 28.19
CA ASP A 451 -16.71 -30.24 28.77
C ASP A 451 -17.17 -28.83 29.14
N VAL A 452 -18.47 -28.59 29.01
CA VAL A 452 -19.11 -27.29 29.16
C VAL A 452 -18.90 -26.73 30.58
N GLU A 453 -19.06 -27.54 31.60
CA GLU A 453 -18.96 -27.08 32.99
C GLU A 453 -17.51 -26.74 33.40
N THR A 454 -16.55 -27.52 32.96
CA THR A 454 -15.14 -27.21 33.14
C THR A 454 -14.76 -25.91 32.40
N PHE A 455 -15.23 -25.73 31.16
CA PHE A 455 -14.98 -24.50 30.41
C PHE A 455 -15.58 -23.28 31.13
N LYS A 456 -16.84 -23.37 31.58
CA LYS A 456 -17.54 -22.30 32.29
C LYS A 456 -16.91 -21.95 33.63
N SER A 457 -16.36 -22.92 34.33
CA SER A 457 -15.64 -22.67 35.60
C SER A 457 -14.24 -22.09 35.39
N SER A 458 -13.65 -22.32 34.23
CA SER A 458 -12.30 -21.86 33.87
C SER A 458 -12.28 -20.44 33.32
N TYR A 459 -13.31 -20.01 32.56
CA TYR A 459 -13.32 -18.74 31.87
C TYR A 459 -14.63 -17.99 32.02
N ASP A 460 -14.53 -16.67 32.24
CA ASP A 460 -15.68 -15.76 32.31
C ASP A 460 -15.92 -15.07 30.94
N LEU A 461 -14.87 -14.87 30.16
CA LEU A 461 -14.87 -14.16 28.90
C LEU A 461 -13.84 -14.79 27.94
N VAL A 462 -14.15 -14.82 26.65
CA VAL A 462 -13.19 -15.19 25.61
C VAL A 462 -12.95 -14.00 24.68
N ILE A 463 -11.69 -13.72 24.36
CA ILE A 463 -11.29 -12.68 23.41
C ILE A 463 -10.50 -13.32 22.29
N TYR A 464 -11.02 -13.24 21.07
CA TYR A 464 -10.32 -13.58 19.86
C TYR A 464 -9.70 -12.34 19.22
N ILE A 465 -8.48 -12.49 18.74
CA ILE A 465 -7.76 -11.48 17.96
C ILE A 465 -7.56 -12.04 16.56
N GLY A 466 -8.24 -11.50 15.56
CA GLY A 466 -8.00 -11.79 14.16
C GLY A 466 -6.89 -10.89 13.61
N ASN A 467 -5.67 -11.44 13.45
CA ASN A 467 -4.52 -10.74 12.87
C ASN A 467 -4.14 -11.37 11.53
N VAL A 468 -5.06 -11.28 10.56
CA VAL A 468 -4.88 -11.77 9.20
C VAL A 468 -4.79 -10.57 8.27
N GLU A 469 -3.57 -10.19 7.93
CA GLU A 469 -3.31 -9.02 7.08
C GLU A 469 -3.39 -9.40 5.59
N ASN A 470 -3.83 -8.43 4.77
CA ASN A 470 -3.60 -8.50 3.35
C ASN A 470 -2.08 -8.41 3.07
N ALA A 471 -1.62 -9.24 2.16
CA ALA A 471 -0.21 -9.29 1.77
C ALA A 471 -0.06 -9.86 0.36
N SER A 472 1.05 -9.52 -0.28
CA SER A 472 1.41 -10.08 -1.59
C SER A 472 1.46 -11.62 -1.56
N ASN A 473 1.04 -12.24 -2.66
CA ASN A 473 1.05 -13.68 -2.87
C ASN A 473 0.06 -14.47 -2.00
N LYS A 474 -0.97 -13.83 -1.49
CA LYS A 474 -2.10 -14.52 -0.84
C LYS A 474 -3.25 -14.74 -1.83
N VAL A 475 -3.92 -15.87 -1.70
CA VAL A 475 -5.15 -16.17 -2.44
C VAL A 475 -6.40 -15.84 -1.62
N THR A 476 -6.25 -15.67 -0.31
CA THR A 476 -7.35 -15.36 0.60
C THR A 476 -6.83 -14.76 1.91
N ASN A 477 -7.67 -13.93 2.55
CA ASN A 477 -7.46 -13.37 3.88
C ASN A 477 -8.52 -13.89 4.88
N ARG A 478 -9.00 -15.13 4.69
CA ARG A 478 -9.99 -15.78 5.56
C ARG A 478 -9.34 -16.36 6.81
N LEU A 479 -10.13 -16.49 7.87
CA LEU A 479 -9.72 -17.17 9.10
C LEU A 479 -9.55 -18.67 8.85
N SER A 480 -8.50 -19.26 9.44
CA SER A 480 -8.28 -20.70 9.43
C SER A 480 -8.38 -21.24 10.86
N TRP A 481 -9.26 -22.23 11.06
CA TRP A 481 -9.43 -22.89 12.34
C TRP A 481 -8.35 -23.95 12.54
N TYR A 482 -7.84 -24.04 13.76
CA TYR A 482 -6.93 -25.13 14.11
C TYR A 482 -7.71 -26.43 14.28
N THR A 483 -7.29 -27.47 13.55
CA THR A 483 -7.94 -28.78 13.57
C THR A 483 -6.99 -29.83 14.08
N PHE A 484 -7.43 -30.59 15.08
CA PHE A 484 -6.72 -31.74 15.62
C PHE A 484 -7.68 -32.93 15.73
N TRP A 485 -7.27 -34.10 15.24
CA TRP A 485 -8.09 -35.31 15.20
C TRP A 485 -9.46 -35.12 14.48
N GLY A 486 -9.50 -34.24 13.48
CA GLY A 486 -10.73 -33.93 12.75
C GLY A 486 -11.69 -32.98 13.46
N ASN A 487 -11.35 -32.49 14.64
CA ASN A 487 -12.13 -31.51 15.40
C ASN A 487 -11.49 -30.13 15.32
N GLY A 488 -12.30 -29.09 15.16
CA GLY A 488 -11.85 -27.70 15.26
C GLY A 488 -11.66 -27.30 16.72
N ASN A 489 -10.43 -27.28 17.19
CA ASN A 489 -10.12 -27.10 18.61
C ASN A 489 -10.37 -25.67 19.11
N ASN A 490 -10.29 -24.68 18.25
CA ASN A 490 -10.46 -23.27 18.58
C ASN A 490 -11.73 -22.65 17.98
N VAL A 491 -12.62 -23.44 17.44
CA VAL A 491 -13.94 -22.98 16.97
C VAL A 491 -14.76 -22.53 18.21
N PRO A 492 -15.40 -21.34 18.18
CA PRO A 492 -16.11 -20.78 19.35
C PRO A 492 -17.46 -21.45 19.61
N TRP A 493 -17.46 -22.74 19.92
CA TRP A 493 -18.66 -23.54 20.25
C TRP A 493 -19.40 -23.03 21.49
N PHE A 494 -18.71 -22.29 22.35
CA PHE A 494 -19.16 -21.81 23.66
C PHE A 494 -19.86 -20.44 23.61
N THR A 495 -20.20 -19.91 22.44
CA THR A 495 -20.82 -18.57 22.31
C THR A 495 -22.20 -18.45 22.98
N ALA A 496 -22.88 -19.57 23.25
CA ALA A 496 -24.11 -19.58 24.04
C ALA A 496 -23.85 -19.68 25.57
N GLU A 497 -22.62 -20.06 25.97
CA GLU A 497 -22.26 -20.35 27.35
C GLU A 497 -21.48 -19.22 28.00
N ARG A 498 -20.67 -18.50 27.22
CA ARG A 498 -19.82 -17.40 27.70
C ARG A 498 -19.79 -16.24 26.69
N PRO A 499 -19.68 -15.00 27.19
CA PRO A 499 -19.47 -13.84 26.33
C PRO A 499 -18.19 -14.00 25.51
N VAL A 500 -18.25 -13.60 24.24
CA VAL A 500 -17.12 -13.65 23.31
C VAL A 500 -16.96 -12.30 22.61
N ILE A 501 -15.78 -11.75 22.63
CA ILE A 501 -15.38 -10.57 21.85
C ILE A 501 -14.45 -11.02 20.73
N PHE A 502 -14.75 -10.64 19.50
CA PHE A 502 -13.85 -10.82 18.37
C PHE A 502 -13.31 -9.45 17.93
N ILE A 503 -11.98 -9.31 17.93
CA ILE A 503 -11.27 -8.10 17.52
C ILE A 503 -10.55 -8.41 16.22
N SER A 504 -11.01 -7.85 15.11
CA SER A 504 -10.34 -7.95 13.81
C SER A 504 -9.43 -6.76 13.58
N LEU A 505 -8.12 -6.97 13.54
CA LEU A 505 -7.14 -5.88 13.50
C LEU A 505 -6.86 -5.36 12.08
N ALA A 506 -6.64 -6.25 11.13
CA ALA A 506 -6.12 -5.86 9.82
C ALA A 506 -7.00 -6.34 8.64
N ASN A 507 -8.26 -6.62 8.91
CA ASN A 507 -9.23 -7.02 7.90
C ASN A 507 -10.67 -6.76 8.41
N PRO A 508 -11.51 -5.98 7.72
CA PRO A 508 -12.83 -5.61 8.21
C PRO A 508 -13.90 -6.71 8.04
N TYR A 509 -13.58 -7.84 7.39
CA TYR A 509 -14.58 -8.79 6.88
C TYR A 509 -14.62 -10.13 7.61
N HIS A 510 -13.82 -10.34 8.67
CA HIS A 510 -13.78 -11.64 9.35
C HIS A 510 -15.11 -12.05 10.02
N LEU A 511 -16.08 -11.14 10.17
CA LEU A 511 -17.39 -11.49 10.70
C LEU A 511 -18.09 -12.58 9.85
N ILE A 512 -17.79 -12.67 8.55
CA ILE A 512 -18.32 -13.74 7.68
C ILE A 512 -17.77 -15.12 8.05
N ASP A 513 -16.60 -15.18 8.69
CA ASP A 513 -15.96 -16.42 9.16
C ASP A 513 -16.43 -16.83 10.55
N VAL A 514 -17.00 -15.87 11.31
CA VAL A 514 -17.44 -16.02 12.69
C VAL A 514 -18.86 -15.47 12.91
N PRO A 515 -19.87 -15.90 12.13
CA PRO A 515 -21.20 -15.29 12.16
C PRO A 515 -21.90 -15.40 13.52
N MET A 516 -21.51 -16.38 14.36
CA MET A 516 -22.05 -16.62 15.68
C MET A 516 -21.56 -15.61 16.74
N ILE A 517 -20.53 -14.83 16.45
CA ILE A 517 -20.00 -13.84 17.39
C ILE A 517 -20.98 -12.68 17.53
N LYS A 518 -21.23 -12.28 18.79
CA LYS A 518 -22.21 -11.26 19.14
C LYS A 518 -21.58 -9.89 19.43
N THR A 519 -20.29 -9.86 19.77
CA THR A 519 -19.51 -8.61 19.96
C THR A 519 -18.30 -8.64 19.04
N TYR A 520 -18.28 -7.74 18.05
CA TYR A 520 -17.27 -7.71 16.99
C TYR A 520 -16.76 -6.29 16.77
N ILE A 521 -15.43 -6.15 16.78
CA ILE A 521 -14.71 -4.86 16.68
C ILE A 521 -13.74 -4.90 15.51
N ASN A 522 -13.71 -3.85 14.69
CA ASN A 522 -12.70 -3.62 13.65
C ASN A 522 -11.66 -2.58 14.08
N GLY A 523 -10.37 -2.94 13.95
CA GLY A 523 -9.23 -2.05 14.22
C GLY A 523 -8.57 -1.47 12.97
N TYR A 524 -8.68 -2.14 11.82
CA TYR A 524 -8.11 -1.79 10.51
C TYR A 524 -6.57 -1.80 10.43
N SER A 525 -5.88 -1.97 11.54
CA SER A 525 -4.43 -2.05 11.63
C SER A 525 -4.04 -2.83 12.90
N ASN A 526 -2.84 -3.40 12.93
CA ASN A 526 -2.27 -4.08 14.09
C ASN A 526 -1.17 -3.25 14.78
N SER A 527 -1.19 -1.93 14.58
CA SER A 527 -0.27 -1.02 15.28
C SER A 527 -0.52 -1.00 16.78
N GLU A 528 0.53 -0.68 17.56
CA GLU A 528 0.40 -0.52 19.01
C GLU A 528 -0.66 0.52 19.40
N TYR A 529 -0.84 1.56 18.59
CA TYR A 529 -1.84 2.60 18.82
C TYR A 529 -3.27 2.07 18.67
N VAL A 530 -3.51 1.17 17.71
CA VAL A 530 -4.82 0.52 17.55
C VAL A 530 -5.07 -0.46 18.69
N ILE A 531 -4.08 -1.26 19.09
CA ILE A 531 -4.21 -2.19 20.23
C ILE A 531 -4.55 -1.42 21.51
N GLU A 532 -3.83 -0.32 21.79
CA GLU A 532 -4.13 0.57 22.91
C GLU A 532 -5.56 1.10 22.84
N ALA A 533 -5.96 1.64 21.69
CA ALA A 533 -7.29 2.19 21.47
C ALA A 533 -8.41 1.15 21.68
N VAL A 534 -8.22 -0.07 21.20
CA VAL A 534 -9.17 -1.17 21.39
C VAL A 534 -9.33 -1.48 22.88
N VAL A 535 -8.23 -1.62 23.63
CA VAL A 535 -8.28 -1.88 25.08
C VAL A 535 -8.98 -0.74 25.82
N GLU A 536 -8.65 0.53 25.53
CA GLU A 536 -9.33 1.69 26.11
C GLU A 536 -10.85 1.67 25.89
N LYS A 537 -11.29 1.25 24.69
CA LYS A 537 -12.71 1.21 24.32
C LYS A 537 -13.44 0.04 24.98
N ILE A 538 -12.88 -1.16 24.98
CA ILE A 538 -13.53 -2.30 25.65
C ILE A 538 -13.60 -2.12 27.17
N MET A 539 -12.69 -1.33 27.75
CA MET A 539 -12.72 -0.92 29.16
C MET A 539 -13.66 0.27 29.45
N GLY A 540 -14.27 0.87 28.41
CA GLY A 540 -15.20 2.00 28.55
C GLY A 540 -14.53 3.35 28.84
N ARG A 541 -13.22 3.48 28.68
CA ARG A 541 -12.50 4.75 28.86
C ARG A 541 -12.55 5.67 27.65
N SER A 542 -12.79 5.10 26.48
CA SER A 542 -12.99 5.82 25.23
C SER A 542 -14.24 5.30 24.50
N ARG A 543 -14.94 6.17 23.77
CA ARG A 543 -16.16 5.81 23.02
C ARG A 543 -15.79 5.25 21.65
N PHE A 544 -16.62 4.34 21.12
CA PHE A 544 -16.55 3.92 19.73
C PHE A 544 -17.15 5.01 18.83
N GLU A 545 -16.33 5.66 18.05
CA GLU A 545 -16.72 6.75 17.14
C GLU A 545 -16.49 6.38 15.67
N GLY A 546 -15.70 5.32 15.42
CA GLY A 546 -15.32 4.86 14.09
C GLY A 546 -16.54 4.44 13.26
N LYS A 547 -16.46 4.73 11.96
CA LYS A 547 -17.47 4.37 10.96
C LYS A 547 -16.85 3.43 9.95
N THR A 548 -17.47 2.27 9.74
CA THR A 548 -16.96 1.34 8.74
C THR A 548 -16.95 1.99 7.34
N PRO A 549 -15.79 1.98 6.64
CA PRO A 549 -15.68 2.52 5.28
C PRO A 549 -16.16 1.55 4.20
N VAL A 550 -16.55 0.34 4.60
CA VAL A 550 -17.00 -0.76 3.75
C VAL A 550 -18.16 -1.50 4.43
N ASP A 551 -18.85 -2.39 3.73
CA ASP A 551 -19.86 -3.27 4.35
C ASP A 551 -19.19 -4.46 5.06
N PRO A 552 -19.05 -4.45 6.42
CA PRO A 552 -18.41 -5.54 7.17
C PRO A 552 -19.26 -6.82 7.19
N PHE A 553 -20.53 -6.74 6.75
CA PHE A 553 -21.46 -7.86 6.68
C PHE A 553 -21.40 -8.58 5.31
N CYS A 554 -20.56 -8.13 4.38
CA CYS A 554 -20.38 -8.75 3.07
C CYS A 554 -21.72 -9.00 2.32
N GLY A 555 -22.70 -8.10 2.46
CA GLY A 555 -24.04 -8.22 1.91
C GLY A 555 -24.91 -9.30 2.56
N LYS A 556 -24.57 -9.80 3.77
CA LYS A 556 -25.28 -10.88 4.47
C LYS A 556 -26.03 -10.36 5.69
N GLU A 557 -27.34 -10.20 5.59
CA GLU A 557 -28.19 -9.68 6.68
C GLU A 557 -28.10 -10.50 7.98
N TYR A 558 -27.96 -11.82 7.89
CA TYR A 558 -27.87 -12.69 9.06
C TYR A 558 -26.61 -12.45 9.93
N LEU A 559 -25.61 -11.77 9.42
CA LEU A 559 -24.41 -11.40 10.21
C LEU A 559 -24.69 -10.28 11.22
N LYS A 560 -25.78 -9.56 11.07
CA LYS A 560 -26.19 -8.47 11.99
C LYS A 560 -26.81 -8.97 13.30
N TRP A 561 -27.22 -10.23 13.37
CA TRP A 561 -27.95 -10.83 14.50
C TRP A 561 -27.06 -11.51 15.51
#